data_bfe64ad9646d7859e74db79bfa0a673c
#
_entry.id   bfe64ad9646d7859e74db79bfa0a673c
#
_cell.length_a   1.000
_cell.length_b   1.000
_cell.length_c   1.000
_cell.angle_alpha   90.00
_cell.angle_beta   90.00
_cell.angle_gamma   90.00
#
_symmetry.space_group_name_H-M   'P 1'
#
loop_
_entity.id
_entity.type
_entity.pdbx_description
1 polymer ?
#
loop_
_entity_poly.entity_id
_entity_poly.type
_entity_poly.pdbx_seq_one_letter_code
_entity_poly.pdbx_strand_id
1 'polypeptide(L)'
;MTTPDAAVEPADALVTALTALQHCVVATAFDLVTAEQPDRRQLRDRVAGDIAGHIARIRDIDAPLLVVLGGVTGAGKSTFLNTMVGRDVVATGPVRPTTYAPTLVCHPTEAEWFTSDRVLTELARVETDSDVRDVGPTGAAVLRLVRSGTVPPGLALVDAPDVDSVASANRELADQLLDAADLWLWFTTGGKYADEESMRYLRRARARRTALGVVLTQVHRIDLPEVRADFIGKLADEGLPDARLFTIHVTAIRAGRLPVGVGDELRTWLRRLADPEARRAHRTQTLEGGLDAVPDDVGQLIDAVGDELHQVRRLQVDVDHAYDGAEEEFAASLDEGMPLRGEVVDRWDRFVGGSRVLKLTEAATGQARAWIRGLLANAGLIGEERRLEQQVRVAVADDRMA
;
A
#
# COMPACT_ATOMS: atom_id res chain seq x y z
N MET A 1 -16.79 48.30 -8.97
CA MET A 1 -16.68 47.26 -10.00
C MET A 1 -16.00 46.08 -9.33
N THR A 2 -16.81 45.28 -8.64
CA THR A 2 -16.38 44.06 -7.94
C THR A 2 -16.18 42.97 -8.98
N THR A 3 -14.95 42.46 -9.08
CA THR A 3 -14.61 41.26 -9.85
C THR A 3 -15.51 40.11 -9.37
N PRO A 4 -16.15 39.34 -10.25
CA PRO A 4 -16.88 38.18 -9.84
C PRO A 4 -15.85 37.16 -9.29
N ASP A 5 -16.12 36.70 -8.08
CA ASP A 5 -15.50 35.55 -7.46
C ASP A 5 -15.54 34.39 -8.48
N ALA A 6 -14.38 33.95 -8.96
CA ALA A 6 -14.31 32.82 -9.87
C ALA A 6 -14.81 31.62 -9.08
N ALA A 7 -16.00 31.13 -9.41
CA ALA A 7 -16.54 29.90 -8.84
C ALA A 7 -15.50 28.79 -9.07
N VAL A 8 -14.88 28.31 -8.00
CA VAL A 8 -13.95 27.15 -8.04
C VAL A 8 -14.74 26.00 -8.65
N GLU A 9 -14.22 25.42 -9.72
CA GLU A 9 -14.87 24.24 -10.32
C GLU A 9 -15.00 23.14 -9.26
N PRO A 10 -16.12 22.40 -9.24
CA PRO A 10 -16.36 21.37 -8.22
C PRO A 10 -15.22 20.36 -8.10
N ALA A 11 -14.54 20.06 -9.20
CA ALA A 11 -13.36 19.18 -9.23
C ALA A 11 -12.18 19.77 -8.46
N ASP A 12 -11.89 21.06 -8.60
CA ASP A 12 -10.79 21.73 -7.89
C ASP A 12 -11.06 21.81 -6.39
N ALA A 13 -12.31 22.06 -6.00
CA ALA A 13 -12.71 22.03 -4.60
C ALA A 13 -12.51 20.65 -3.97
N LEU A 14 -12.89 19.59 -4.68
CA LEU A 14 -12.70 18.21 -4.25
C LEU A 14 -11.19 17.85 -4.13
N VAL A 15 -10.38 18.20 -5.12
CA VAL A 15 -8.93 18.01 -5.08
C VAL A 15 -8.32 18.75 -3.88
N THR A 16 -8.75 19.96 -3.61
CA THR A 16 -8.27 20.73 -2.45
C THR A 16 -8.60 20.04 -1.13
N ALA A 17 -9.84 19.56 -0.97
CA ALA A 17 -10.29 18.85 0.22
C ALA A 17 -9.53 17.53 0.42
N LEU A 18 -9.37 16.73 -0.64
CA LEU A 18 -8.61 15.47 -0.59
C LEU A 18 -7.12 15.71 -0.30
N THR A 19 -6.53 16.79 -0.84
CA THR A 19 -5.13 17.15 -0.55
C THR A 19 -4.96 17.52 0.92
N ALA A 20 -5.87 18.28 1.50
CA ALA A 20 -5.84 18.60 2.92
C ALA A 20 -5.99 17.35 3.80
N LEU A 21 -6.92 16.45 3.44
CA LEU A 21 -7.09 15.17 4.13
C LEU A 21 -5.83 14.30 4.04
N GLN A 22 -5.23 14.18 2.88
CA GLN A 22 -3.98 13.45 2.68
C GLN A 22 -2.86 13.98 3.57
N HIS A 23 -2.70 15.29 3.66
CA HIS A 23 -1.71 15.91 4.55
C HIS A 23 -1.96 15.54 6.01
N CYS A 24 -3.22 15.55 6.47
CA CYS A 24 -3.55 15.11 7.83
C CYS A 24 -3.20 13.64 8.05
N VAL A 25 -3.54 12.75 7.11
CA VAL A 25 -3.23 11.33 7.19
C VAL A 25 -1.72 11.09 7.26
N VAL A 26 -0.95 11.70 6.36
CA VAL A 26 0.52 11.57 6.33
C VAL A 26 1.17 12.11 7.61
N ALA A 27 0.63 13.19 8.18
CA ALA A 27 1.11 13.78 9.43
C ALA A 27 0.79 12.92 10.67
N THR A 28 -0.09 11.92 10.55
CA THR A 28 -0.42 11.02 11.66
C THR A 28 0.80 10.18 12.03
N ALA A 29 1.27 10.33 13.27
CA ALA A 29 2.40 9.57 13.80
C ALA A 29 1.91 8.45 14.71
N PHE A 30 2.55 7.29 14.61
CA PHE A 30 2.42 6.17 15.53
C PHE A 30 3.78 5.95 16.19
N ASP A 31 3.97 6.56 17.36
CA ASP A 31 5.27 6.63 18.04
C ASP A 31 5.42 5.56 19.12
N LEU A 32 4.32 4.98 19.59
CA LEU A 32 4.35 3.93 20.59
C LEU A 32 4.86 2.62 19.98
N VAL A 33 5.99 2.13 20.47
CA VAL A 33 6.59 0.86 20.00
C VAL A 33 5.81 -0.32 20.59
N THR A 34 4.86 -0.82 19.82
CA THR A 34 4.03 -1.99 20.16
C THR A 34 4.07 -3.02 19.02
N ALA A 35 3.49 -4.19 19.25
CA ALA A 35 3.37 -5.22 18.21
C ALA A 35 2.49 -4.74 17.03
N GLU A 36 1.52 -3.86 17.29
CA GLU A 36 0.57 -3.34 16.31
C GLU A 36 1.09 -2.12 15.55
N GLN A 37 2.20 -1.51 15.97
CA GLN A 37 2.75 -0.31 15.33
C GLN A 37 3.02 -0.47 13.83
N PRO A 38 3.60 -1.59 13.35
CA PRO A 38 3.83 -1.79 11.92
C PRO A 38 2.53 -1.79 11.12
N ASP A 39 1.48 -2.46 11.63
CA ASP A 39 0.17 -2.56 10.97
C ASP A 39 -0.53 -1.20 10.91
N ARG A 40 -0.43 -0.39 11.99
CA ARG A 40 -0.97 0.98 12.04
C ARG A 40 -0.29 1.90 11.05
N ARG A 41 1.03 1.81 10.92
CA ARG A 41 1.80 2.57 9.93
C ARG A 41 1.44 2.14 8.51
N GLN A 42 1.31 0.85 8.27
CA GLN A 42 0.88 0.32 6.98
C GLN A 42 -0.53 0.79 6.62
N LEU A 43 -1.47 0.82 7.58
CA LEU A 43 -2.82 1.37 7.39
C LEU A 43 -2.75 2.84 6.96
N ARG A 44 -2.01 3.68 7.69
CA ARG A 44 -1.80 5.10 7.35
C ARG A 44 -1.27 5.27 5.93
N ASP A 45 -0.21 4.54 5.59
CA ASP A 45 0.46 4.67 4.30
C ASP A 45 -0.45 4.21 3.15
N ARG A 46 -1.26 3.16 3.39
CA ARG A 46 -2.29 2.72 2.45
C ARG A 46 -3.35 3.80 2.24
N VAL A 47 -3.94 4.34 3.30
CA VAL A 47 -4.98 5.39 3.20
C VAL A 47 -4.43 6.62 2.50
N ALA A 48 -3.21 7.05 2.83
CA ALA A 48 -2.56 8.18 2.16
C ALA A 48 -2.35 7.93 0.67
N GLY A 49 -1.93 6.72 0.29
CA GLY A 49 -1.73 6.30 -1.09
C GLY A 49 -3.04 6.25 -1.89
N ASP A 50 -4.11 5.73 -1.28
CA ASP A 50 -5.43 5.67 -1.91
C ASP A 50 -5.98 7.07 -2.19
N ILE A 51 -5.87 8.00 -1.22
CA ILE A 51 -6.26 9.41 -1.41
C ILE A 51 -5.42 10.06 -2.52
N ALA A 52 -4.11 9.84 -2.56
CA ALA A 52 -3.24 10.34 -3.63
C ALA A 52 -3.68 9.82 -5.01
N GLY A 53 -4.04 8.55 -5.09
CA GLY A 53 -4.56 7.93 -6.29
C GLY A 53 -5.88 8.57 -6.78
N HIS A 54 -6.78 8.93 -5.87
CA HIS A 54 -8.02 9.65 -6.22
C HIS A 54 -7.73 11.05 -6.74
N ILE A 55 -6.83 11.80 -6.09
CA ILE A 55 -6.40 13.13 -6.56
C ILE A 55 -5.84 13.07 -7.98
N ALA A 56 -4.96 12.10 -8.25
CA ALA A 56 -4.38 11.91 -9.58
C ALA A 56 -5.46 11.59 -10.63
N ARG A 57 -6.42 10.70 -10.31
CA ARG A 57 -7.52 10.35 -11.23
C ARG A 57 -8.45 11.50 -11.52
N ILE A 58 -8.71 12.40 -10.55
CA ILE A 58 -9.54 13.59 -10.76
C ILE A 58 -8.82 14.56 -11.70
N ARG A 59 -7.53 14.81 -11.48
CA ARG A 59 -6.72 15.70 -12.30
C ARG A 59 -6.57 15.23 -13.74
N ASP A 60 -6.43 13.92 -13.91
CA ASP A 60 -6.13 13.28 -15.19
C ASP A 60 -7.33 12.44 -15.71
N ILE A 61 -8.55 12.96 -15.56
CA ILE A 61 -9.80 12.24 -15.94
C ILE A 61 -9.81 11.79 -17.41
N ASP A 62 -9.10 12.49 -18.27
CA ASP A 62 -8.97 12.20 -19.70
C ASP A 62 -7.79 11.30 -20.05
N ALA A 63 -6.96 10.92 -19.06
CA ALA A 63 -5.84 10.03 -19.32
C ALA A 63 -6.31 8.67 -19.87
N PRO A 64 -5.45 7.95 -20.62
CA PRO A 64 -5.73 6.59 -21.03
C PRO A 64 -6.01 5.69 -19.83
N LEU A 65 -6.96 4.73 -19.98
CA LEU A 65 -7.21 3.73 -18.94
C LEU A 65 -6.00 2.85 -18.76
N LEU A 66 -5.49 2.78 -17.53
CA LEU A 66 -4.42 1.86 -17.14
C LEU A 66 -5.03 0.49 -16.81
N VAL A 67 -4.90 -0.45 -17.72
CA VAL A 67 -5.36 -1.84 -17.56
C VAL A 67 -4.19 -2.72 -17.16
N VAL A 68 -4.21 -3.25 -15.95
CA VAL A 68 -3.16 -4.15 -15.47
C VAL A 68 -3.59 -5.61 -15.64
N LEU A 69 -2.77 -6.36 -16.38
CA LEU A 69 -2.91 -7.80 -16.57
C LEU A 69 -2.28 -8.50 -15.37
N GLY A 70 -3.09 -8.77 -14.36
CA GLY A 70 -2.69 -9.50 -13.14
C GLY A 70 -3.08 -10.96 -13.22
N GLY A 71 -2.55 -11.79 -12.32
CA GLY A 71 -2.97 -13.17 -12.20
C GLY A 71 -1.84 -14.16 -12.03
N VAL A 72 -2.24 -15.43 -11.93
CA VAL A 72 -1.33 -16.52 -11.59
C VAL A 72 -0.34 -16.84 -12.70
N THR A 73 0.75 -17.48 -12.32
CA THR A 73 1.79 -17.94 -13.23
C THR A 73 1.18 -18.86 -14.31
N GLY A 74 1.49 -18.55 -15.57
CA GLY A 74 1.08 -19.35 -16.71
C GLY A 74 -0.36 -19.17 -17.18
N ALA A 75 -1.10 -18.25 -16.60
CA ALA A 75 -2.47 -17.98 -17.04
C ALA A 75 -2.58 -17.31 -18.41
N GLY A 76 -1.47 -16.93 -19.04
CA GLY A 76 -1.47 -16.44 -20.43
C GLY A 76 -1.53 -14.92 -20.58
N LYS A 77 -1.22 -14.13 -19.52
CA LYS A 77 -1.15 -12.65 -19.53
C LYS A 77 -0.29 -12.13 -20.69
N SER A 78 0.98 -12.50 -20.70
CA SER A 78 1.96 -12.09 -21.73
C SER A 78 1.57 -12.56 -23.14
N THR A 79 0.99 -13.77 -23.26
CA THR A 79 0.47 -14.28 -24.53
C THR A 79 -0.69 -13.42 -25.04
N PHE A 80 -1.58 -13.01 -24.16
CA PHE A 80 -2.68 -12.11 -24.50
C PHE A 80 -2.16 -10.73 -24.92
N LEU A 81 -1.19 -10.15 -24.17
CA LEU A 81 -0.58 -8.87 -24.54
C LEU A 81 0.07 -8.94 -25.93
N ASN A 82 0.90 -9.95 -26.20
CA ASN A 82 1.51 -10.15 -27.52
C ASN A 82 0.46 -10.29 -28.63
N THR A 83 -0.69 -10.92 -28.31
CA THR A 83 -1.81 -11.05 -29.25
C THR A 83 -2.48 -9.70 -29.51
N MET A 84 -2.67 -8.86 -28.51
CA MET A 84 -3.20 -7.50 -28.66
C MET A 84 -2.29 -6.62 -29.51
N VAL A 85 -0.99 -6.72 -29.30
CA VAL A 85 0.02 -5.94 -30.01
C VAL A 85 0.29 -6.48 -31.42
N GLY A 86 0.04 -7.76 -31.65
CA GLY A 86 0.29 -8.44 -32.95
C GLY A 86 1.77 -8.82 -33.17
N ARG A 87 2.66 -8.54 -32.21
CA ARG A 87 4.07 -8.93 -32.19
C ARG A 87 4.52 -9.31 -30.79
N ASP A 88 5.68 -9.92 -30.66
CA ASP A 88 6.23 -10.32 -29.38
C ASP A 88 6.89 -9.10 -28.70
N VAL A 89 6.24 -8.57 -27.68
CA VAL A 89 6.75 -7.46 -26.84
C VAL A 89 7.13 -7.94 -25.44
N VAL A 90 6.63 -9.10 -25.04
CA VAL A 90 6.96 -9.76 -23.77
C VAL A 90 7.38 -11.19 -24.07
N ALA A 91 8.41 -11.65 -23.36
CA ALA A 91 8.84 -13.03 -23.48
C ALA A 91 7.75 -13.99 -23.00
N THR A 92 7.46 -15.02 -23.81
CA THR A 92 6.55 -16.09 -23.45
C THR A 92 7.27 -17.43 -23.57
N GLY A 93 7.16 -18.30 -22.59
CA GLY A 93 7.83 -19.59 -22.66
C GLY A 93 7.57 -20.49 -21.44
N PRO A 94 8.00 -21.75 -21.51
CA PRO A 94 7.85 -22.70 -20.41
C PRO A 94 8.88 -22.50 -19.30
N VAL A 95 10.01 -21.81 -19.58
CA VAL A 95 11.08 -21.55 -18.59
C VAL A 95 10.73 -20.29 -17.82
N ARG A 96 10.69 -20.36 -16.50
CA ARG A 96 10.17 -19.32 -15.61
C ARG A 96 11.18 -18.88 -14.56
N PRO A 97 11.05 -17.63 -14.08
CA PRO A 97 10.10 -16.57 -14.41
C PRO A 97 10.40 -15.95 -15.77
N THR A 98 9.34 -15.60 -16.55
CA THR A 98 9.46 -14.99 -17.88
C THR A 98 9.37 -13.48 -17.85
N THR A 99 8.75 -12.88 -16.81
CA THR A 99 8.53 -11.44 -16.69
C THR A 99 9.22 -10.93 -15.43
N TYR A 100 10.36 -10.25 -15.60
CA TYR A 100 11.09 -9.61 -14.50
C TYR A 100 10.77 -8.11 -14.40
N ALA A 101 10.50 -7.46 -15.53
CA ALA A 101 10.14 -6.06 -15.60
C ALA A 101 8.74 -5.93 -16.20
N PRO A 102 7.82 -5.16 -15.56
CA PRO A 102 6.52 -4.90 -16.14
C PRO A 102 6.67 -4.18 -17.48
N THR A 103 5.79 -4.55 -18.42
CA THR A 103 5.78 -3.95 -19.74
C THR A 103 4.46 -3.22 -19.96
N LEU A 104 4.54 -1.90 -20.12
CA LEU A 104 3.42 -1.05 -20.50
C LEU A 104 3.39 -0.85 -22.00
N VAL A 105 2.24 -1.12 -22.62
CA VAL A 105 2.01 -0.88 -24.04
C VAL A 105 0.90 0.14 -24.20
N CYS A 106 1.16 1.24 -24.91
CA CYS A 106 0.18 2.28 -25.22
C CYS A 106 0.21 2.72 -26.66
N HIS A 107 -0.81 3.47 -27.10
CA HIS A 107 -0.80 4.10 -28.41
C HIS A 107 0.29 5.19 -28.47
N PRO A 108 1.00 5.35 -29.62
CA PRO A 108 2.09 6.35 -29.75
C PRO A 108 1.68 7.79 -29.41
N THR A 109 0.44 8.20 -29.69
CA THR A 109 -0.08 9.54 -29.40
C THR A 109 -0.27 9.83 -27.92
N GLU A 110 -0.27 8.80 -27.08
CA GLU A 110 -0.52 8.88 -25.64
C GLU A 110 0.70 8.51 -24.81
N ALA A 111 1.83 8.23 -25.45
CA ALA A 111 3.04 7.82 -24.76
C ALA A 111 3.53 8.85 -23.75
N GLU A 112 3.27 10.13 -23.97
CA GLU A 112 3.66 11.22 -23.06
C GLU A 112 3.05 11.07 -21.65
N TRP A 113 1.84 10.51 -21.53
CA TRP A 113 1.24 10.19 -20.23
C TRP A 113 2.08 9.25 -19.39
N PHE A 114 2.86 8.37 -20.01
CA PHE A 114 3.59 7.28 -19.38
C PHE A 114 5.11 7.51 -19.36
N THR A 115 5.61 8.49 -20.09
CA THR A 115 7.03 8.90 -20.06
C THR A 115 7.32 9.88 -18.93
N SER A 116 6.30 10.62 -18.48
CA SER A 116 6.37 11.53 -17.34
C SER A 116 6.10 10.80 -16.01
N ASP A 117 6.42 11.48 -14.91
CA ASP A 117 6.18 10.96 -13.55
C ASP A 117 4.72 11.08 -13.08
N ARG A 118 3.73 10.99 -13.98
CA ARG A 118 2.29 11.09 -13.64
C ARG A 118 1.68 9.78 -13.16
N VAL A 119 2.13 8.68 -13.73
CA VAL A 119 1.58 7.34 -13.47
C VAL A 119 2.73 6.42 -13.10
N LEU A 120 2.61 5.63 -12.03
CA LEU A 120 3.65 4.69 -11.56
C LEU A 120 4.99 5.41 -11.27
N THR A 121 4.95 6.50 -10.51
CA THR A 121 6.06 7.43 -10.24
C THR A 121 7.33 6.76 -9.69
N GLU A 122 7.20 5.65 -8.99
CA GLU A 122 8.29 4.94 -8.33
C GLU A 122 9.10 4.03 -9.28
N LEU A 123 8.63 3.83 -10.51
CA LEU A 123 9.29 2.96 -11.47
C LEU A 123 10.13 3.78 -12.46
N ALA A 124 11.41 3.45 -12.58
CA ALA A 124 12.25 3.98 -13.64
C ALA A 124 11.73 3.51 -15.02
N ARG A 125 11.78 4.36 -16.04
CA ARG A 125 11.23 4.07 -17.36
C ARG A 125 12.33 3.78 -18.37
N VAL A 126 12.12 2.74 -19.17
CA VAL A 126 12.96 2.44 -20.33
C VAL A 126 12.07 2.29 -21.55
N GLU A 127 12.22 3.23 -22.49
CA GLU A 127 11.57 3.08 -23.80
C GLU A 127 12.33 2.07 -24.64
N THR A 128 11.61 1.11 -25.23
CA THR A 128 12.21 0.13 -26.10
C THR A 128 11.22 -0.29 -27.20
N ASP A 129 11.66 -0.18 -28.44
CA ASP A 129 10.92 -0.67 -29.60
C ASP A 129 11.27 -2.12 -29.96
N SER A 130 12.28 -2.69 -29.32
CA SER A 130 12.80 -4.00 -29.67
C SER A 130 12.08 -5.12 -28.90
N ASP A 131 12.01 -6.29 -29.55
CA ASP A 131 11.74 -7.59 -28.95
C ASP A 131 12.86 -7.91 -27.93
N VAL A 132 12.94 -7.16 -26.85
CA VAL A 132 14.04 -7.29 -25.91
C VAL A 132 13.83 -8.57 -25.09
N ARG A 133 14.63 -9.52 -25.45
CA ARG A 133 14.99 -10.61 -24.55
C ARG A 133 15.91 -10.01 -23.51
N ASP A 134 15.46 -9.96 -22.26
CA ASP A 134 16.25 -9.64 -21.08
C ASP A 134 16.72 -8.18 -20.92
N VAL A 135 15.93 -7.41 -20.19
CA VAL A 135 16.55 -6.48 -19.24
C VAL A 135 16.67 -7.28 -17.94
N GLY A 136 17.85 -7.80 -17.68
CA GLY A 136 18.15 -8.53 -16.46
C GLY A 136 17.92 -7.64 -15.23
N PRO A 137 17.88 -8.21 -14.02
CA PRO A 137 17.62 -7.48 -12.79
C PRO A 137 18.77 -6.51 -12.51
N THR A 138 18.59 -5.24 -12.86
CA THR A 138 19.52 -4.15 -12.50
C THR A 138 19.21 -3.57 -11.11
N GLY A 139 18.54 -4.33 -10.24
CA GLY A 139 18.30 -3.92 -8.84
C GLY A 139 17.27 -2.81 -8.62
N ALA A 140 16.84 -2.09 -9.65
CA ALA A 140 15.76 -1.11 -9.59
C ALA A 140 14.55 -1.62 -10.38
N ALA A 141 13.35 -1.44 -9.86
CA ALA A 141 12.12 -1.76 -10.57
C ALA A 141 11.99 -0.83 -11.79
N VAL A 142 12.01 -1.42 -12.98
CA VAL A 142 11.99 -0.71 -14.27
C VAL A 142 10.70 -1.02 -15.00
N LEU A 143 9.97 0.00 -15.43
CA LEU A 143 8.82 -0.11 -16.32
C LEU A 143 9.31 0.00 -17.77
N ARG A 144 9.08 -1.05 -18.56
CA ARG A 144 9.36 -1.02 -19.99
C ARG A 144 8.17 -0.39 -20.72
N LEU A 145 8.43 0.66 -21.49
CA LEU A 145 7.41 1.34 -22.30
C LEU A 145 7.56 0.94 -23.76
N VAL A 146 6.48 0.41 -24.32
CA VAL A 146 6.37 0.00 -25.73
C VAL A 146 5.26 0.80 -26.40
N ARG A 147 5.55 1.42 -27.53
CA ARG A 147 4.57 2.13 -28.35
C ARG A 147 4.01 1.19 -29.42
N SER A 148 2.69 1.12 -29.52
CA SER A 148 2.04 0.27 -30.53
C SER A 148 0.73 0.87 -31.05
N GLY A 149 0.66 1.12 -32.35
CA GLY A 149 -0.58 1.59 -33.00
C GLY A 149 -1.69 0.54 -33.08
N THR A 150 -1.45 -0.70 -32.64
CA THR A 150 -2.49 -1.76 -32.57
C THR A 150 -3.30 -1.68 -31.27
N VAL A 151 -2.74 -1.07 -30.22
CA VAL A 151 -3.48 -0.71 -29.01
C VAL A 151 -4.27 0.55 -29.31
N PRO A 152 -5.59 0.58 -29.07
CA PRO A 152 -6.39 1.77 -29.39
C PRO A 152 -5.99 2.95 -28.49
N PRO A 153 -6.06 4.20 -29.00
CA PRO A 153 -5.97 5.36 -28.14
C PRO A 153 -7.01 5.30 -27.00
N GLY A 154 -6.65 5.79 -25.82
CA GLY A 154 -7.49 5.72 -24.64
C GLY A 154 -7.25 4.49 -23.76
N LEU A 155 -6.29 3.62 -24.14
CA LEU A 155 -5.97 2.39 -23.42
C LEU A 155 -4.46 2.19 -23.29
N ALA A 156 -4.02 1.86 -22.08
CA ALA A 156 -2.66 1.36 -21.81
C ALA A 156 -2.76 0.00 -21.12
N LEU A 157 -2.00 -0.98 -21.61
CA LEU A 157 -1.97 -2.34 -21.07
C LEU A 157 -0.64 -2.59 -20.37
N VAL A 158 -0.68 -3.06 -19.14
CA VAL A 158 0.52 -3.43 -18.38
C VAL A 158 0.53 -4.94 -18.12
N ASP A 159 1.56 -5.62 -18.61
CA ASP A 159 1.84 -7.00 -18.20
C ASP A 159 2.58 -6.99 -16.86
N ALA A 160 1.88 -7.37 -15.79
CA ALA A 160 2.44 -7.43 -14.46
C ALA A 160 3.17 -8.76 -14.22
N PRO A 161 4.20 -8.77 -13.35
CA PRO A 161 4.78 -10.01 -12.86
C PRO A 161 3.75 -10.95 -12.23
N ASP A 162 4.08 -12.23 -12.17
CA ASP A 162 3.20 -13.24 -11.60
C ASP A 162 3.06 -13.03 -10.07
N VAL A 163 1.81 -13.01 -9.58
CA VAL A 163 1.50 -12.79 -8.15
C VAL A 163 1.89 -13.98 -7.26
N ASP A 164 1.91 -15.20 -7.82
CA ASP A 164 2.35 -16.43 -7.19
C ASP A 164 3.88 -16.68 -7.35
N SER A 165 4.64 -15.62 -7.68
CA SER A 165 6.09 -15.68 -7.78
C SER A 165 6.73 -15.97 -6.42
N VAL A 166 7.78 -16.80 -6.41
CA VAL A 166 8.59 -17.07 -5.22
C VAL A 166 9.33 -15.81 -4.75
N ALA A 167 9.68 -14.91 -5.68
CA ALA A 167 10.37 -13.67 -5.37
C ALA A 167 9.39 -12.65 -4.76
N SER A 168 9.62 -12.20 -3.52
CA SER A 168 8.80 -11.19 -2.85
C SER A 168 8.73 -9.86 -3.63
N ALA A 169 9.85 -9.43 -4.19
CA ALA A 169 9.92 -8.20 -5.00
C ALA A 169 8.97 -8.21 -6.20
N ASN A 170 8.76 -9.36 -6.85
CA ASN A 170 7.80 -9.47 -7.94
C ASN A 170 6.36 -9.36 -7.46
N ARG A 171 6.05 -9.90 -6.29
CA ARG A 171 4.70 -9.76 -5.69
C ARG A 171 4.41 -8.32 -5.30
N GLU A 172 5.35 -7.68 -4.62
CA GLU A 172 5.25 -6.26 -4.24
C GLU A 172 5.05 -5.37 -5.47
N LEU A 173 5.81 -5.62 -6.55
CA LEU A 173 5.66 -4.90 -7.79
C LEU A 173 4.31 -5.16 -8.48
N ALA A 174 3.83 -6.42 -8.48
CA ALA A 174 2.51 -6.74 -8.98
C ALA A 174 1.41 -6.02 -8.18
N ASP A 175 1.56 -5.97 -6.86
CA ASP A 175 0.66 -5.26 -5.96
C ASP A 175 0.63 -3.76 -6.23
N GLN A 176 1.79 -3.11 -6.40
CA GLN A 176 1.88 -1.69 -6.76
C GLN A 176 1.20 -1.38 -8.10
N LEU A 177 1.43 -2.23 -9.11
CA LEU A 177 0.80 -2.08 -10.42
C LEU A 177 -0.72 -2.21 -10.36
N LEU A 178 -1.21 -3.20 -9.61
CA LEU A 178 -2.64 -3.42 -9.42
C LEU A 178 -3.28 -2.25 -8.66
N ASP A 179 -2.59 -1.67 -7.68
CA ASP A 179 -3.09 -0.52 -6.93
C ASP A 179 -3.20 0.75 -7.79
N ALA A 180 -2.31 0.92 -8.76
CA ALA A 180 -2.35 2.03 -9.70
C ALA A 180 -3.37 1.85 -10.84
N ALA A 181 -3.89 0.64 -11.05
CA ALA A 181 -4.76 0.32 -12.18
C ALA A 181 -6.13 1.00 -12.10
N ASP A 182 -6.64 1.44 -13.27
CA ASP A 182 -8.05 1.82 -13.43
C ASP A 182 -8.94 0.59 -13.63
N LEU A 183 -8.36 -0.48 -14.19
CA LEU A 183 -9.04 -1.76 -14.44
C LEU A 183 -8.07 -2.91 -14.18
N TRP A 184 -8.49 -3.88 -13.36
CA TRP A 184 -7.80 -5.16 -13.25
C TRP A 184 -8.34 -6.13 -14.30
N LEU A 185 -7.43 -6.72 -15.05
CA LEU A 185 -7.74 -7.86 -15.90
C LEU A 185 -7.08 -9.09 -15.31
N TRP A 186 -7.85 -9.83 -14.49
CA TRP A 186 -7.35 -10.94 -13.70
C TRP A 186 -7.36 -12.23 -14.47
N PHE A 187 -6.18 -12.77 -14.77
CA PHE A 187 -6.01 -14.04 -15.48
C PHE A 187 -5.84 -15.20 -14.50
N THR A 188 -6.66 -16.23 -14.66
CA THR A 188 -6.54 -17.49 -13.95
C THR A 188 -6.76 -18.68 -14.89
N THR A 189 -6.45 -19.89 -14.41
CA THR A 189 -6.60 -21.12 -15.20
C THR A 189 -7.70 -22.02 -14.63
N GLY A 190 -8.18 -22.97 -15.42
CA GLY A 190 -9.13 -23.98 -14.92
C GLY A 190 -8.65 -24.78 -13.72
N GLY A 191 -7.32 -24.87 -13.51
CA GLY A 191 -6.75 -25.54 -12.32
C GLY A 191 -6.50 -24.63 -11.12
N LYS A 192 -6.57 -23.29 -11.29
CA LYS A 192 -6.21 -22.32 -10.24
C LYS A 192 -7.28 -21.26 -9.96
N TYR A 193 -8.44 -21.28 -10.64
CA TYR A 193 -9.45 -20.24 -10.46
C TYR A 193 -10.03 -20.19 -9.04
N ALA A 194 -10.02 -21.31 -8.35
CA ALA A 194 -10.53 -21.46 -6.98
C ALA A 194 -9.43 -21.48 -5.91
N ASP A 195 -8.16 -21.26 -6.27
CA ASP A 195 -7.05 -21.20 -5.31
C ASP A 195 -7.20 -19.98 -4.41
N GLU A 196 -6.82 -20.14 -3.13
CA GLU A 196 -6.92 -19.07 -2.13
C GLU A 196 -6.16 -17.79 -2.55
N GLU A 197 -5.05 -17.94 -3.25
CA GLU A 197 -4.31 -16.80 -3.75
C GLU A 197 -5.09 -15.99 -4.79
N SER A 198 -5.75 -16.67 -5.76
CA SER A 198 -6.64 -16.02 -6.72
C SER A 198 -7.80 -15.32 -6.02
N MET A 199 -8.43 -16.00 -5.04
CA MET A 199 -9.56 -15.44 -4.28
C MET A 199 -9.13 -14.23 -3.44
N ARG A 200 -7.95 -14.24 -2.85
CA ARG A 200 -7.40 -13.10 -2.09
C ARG A 200 -7.31 -11.83 -2.94
N TYR A 201 -6.83 -11.94 -4.18
CA TYR A 201 -6.76 -10.79 -5.09
C TYR A 201 -8.14 -10.32 -5.54
N LEU A 202 -9.07 -11.24 -5.78
CA LEU A 202 -10.45 -10.88 -6.13
C LEU A 202 -11.15 -10.15 -4.95
N ARG A 203 -10.96 -10.62 -3.71
CA ARG A 203 -11.43 -9.90 -2.49
C ARG A 203 -10.78 -8.51 -2.37
N ARG A 204 -9.49 -8.38 -2.71
CA ARG A 204 -8.78 -7.08 -2.71
C ARG A 204 -9.37 -6.14 -3.75
N ALA A 205 -9.63 -6.60 -4.98
CA ALA A 205 -10.27 -5.79 -6.01
C ALA A 205 -11.65 -5.30 -5.56
N ARG A 206 -12.44 -6.18 -4.93
CA ARG A 206 -13.73 -5.83 -4.34
C ARG A 206 -13.59 -4.77 -3.23
N ALA A 207 -12.69 -5.00 -2.27
CA ALA A 207 -12.49 -4.08 -1.15
C ALA A 207 -12.07 -2.68 -1.61
N ARG A 208 -11.28 -2.60 -2.68
CA ARG A 208 -10.87 -1.32 -3.30
C ARG A 208 -11.87 -0.77 -4.30
N ARG A 209 -12.98 -1.48 -4.54
CA ARG A 209 -13.97 -1.15 -5.58
C ARG A 209 -13.34 -0.91 -6.96
N THR A 210 -12.20 -1.57 -7.22
CA THR A 210 -11.51 -1.47 -8.50
C THR A 210 -12.30 -2.23 -9.56
N ALA A 211 -12.44 -1.65 -10.74
CA ALA A 211 -13.07 -2.33 -11.85
C ALA A 211 -12.32 -3.62 -12.21
N LEU A 212 -13.05 -4.70 -12.45
CA LEU A 212 -12.51 -6.04 -12.60
C LEU A 212 -13.10 -6.75 -13.83
N GLY A 213 -12.21 -7.21 -14.72
CA GLY A 213 -12.49 -8.25 -15.69
C GLY A 213 -11.73 -9.52 -15.30
N VAL A 214 -12.39 -10.66 -15.36
CA VAL A 214 -11.78 -11.95 -15.04
C VAL A 214 -11.63 -12.76 -16.32
N VAL A 215 -10.46 -13.37 -16.54
CA VAL A 215 -10.15 -14.16 -17.72
C VAL A 215 -9.79 -15.58 -17.31
N LEU A 216 -10.69 -16.50 -17.57
CA LEU A 216 -10.52 -17.93 -17.32
C LEU A 216 -9.86 -18.56 -18.54
N THR A 217 -8.67 -19.13 -18.34
CA THR A 217 -7.88 -19.72 -19.41
C THR A 217 -7.65 -21.23 -19.21
N GLN A 218 -7.13 -21.91 -20.22
CA GLN A 218 -6.70 -23.32 -20.15
C GLN A 218 -7.78 -24.30 -19.69
N VAL A 219 -9.03 -24.04 -20.00
CA VAL A 219 -10.14 -24.98 -19.83
C VAL A 219 -10.44 -25.62 -21.19
N HIS A 220 -10.61 -26.94 -21.20
CA HIS A 220 -11.04 -27.62 -22.43
C HIS A 220 -12.48 -27.23 -22.78
N ARG A 221 -12.80 -27.20 -24.07
CA ARG A 221 -14.14 -26.78 -24.53
C ARG A 221 -15.27 -27.61 -23.94
N ILE A 222 -15.01 -28.88 -23.64
CA ILE A 222 -16.01 -29.77 -23.09
C ILE A 222 -16.34 -29.43 -21.62
N ASP A 223 -15.33 -29.03 -20.85
CA ASP A 223 -15.46 -28.73 -19.43
C ASP A 223 -15.84 -27.27 -19.16
N LEU A 224 -15.75 -26.43 -20.22
CA LEU A 224 -15.94 -24.99 -20.10
C LEU A 224 -17.28 -24.57 -19.53
N PRO A 225 -18.44 -25.17 -19.89
CA PRO A 225 -19.73 -24.78 -19.33
C PRO A 225 -19.79 -25.01 -17.80
N GLU A 226 -19.29 -26.14 -17.33
CA GLU A 226 -19.30 -26.53 -15.91
C GLU A 226 -18.35 -25.64 -15.11
N VAL A 227 -17.08 -25.54 -15.51
CA VAL A 227 -16.06 -24.72 -14.83
C VAL A 227 -16.47 -23.25 -14.81
N ARG A 228 -17.07 -22.75 -15.91
CA ARG A 228 -17.55 -21.37 -15.96
C ARG A 228 -18.69 -21.12 -14.98
N ALA A 229 -19.65 -22.06 -14.88
CA ALA A 229 -20.78 -21.95 -13.96
C ALA A 229 -20.33 -21.99 -12.49
N ASP A 230 -19.42 -22.91 -12.16
CA ASP A 230 -18.83 -22.99 -10.80
C ASP A 230 -18.07 -21.70 -10.46
N PHE A 231 -17.27 -21.18 -11.39
CA PHE A 231 -16.50 -19.95 -11.15
C PHE A 231 -17.41 -18.73 -10.96
N ILE A 232 -18.49 -18.59 -11.73
CA ILE A 232 -19.49 -17.52 -11.54
C ILE A 232 -20.12 -17.63 -10.14
N GLY A 233 -20.44 -18.85 -9.68
CA GLY A 233 -20.92 -19.07 -8.30
C GLY A 233 -19.92 -18.57 -7.27
N LYS A 234 -18.65 -18.95 -7.40
CA LYS A 234 -17.58 -18.50 -6.48
C LYS A 234 -17.36 -16.98 -6.50
N LEU A 235 -17.43 -16.34 -7.67
CA LEU A 235 -17.37 -14.88 -7.78
C LEU A 235 -18.54 -14.22 -7.04
N ALA A 236 -19.75 -14.79 -7.16
CA ALA A 236 -20.91 -14.30 -6.44
C ALA A 236 -20.77 -14.48 -4.91
N ASP A 237 -20.29 -15.64 -4.46
CA ASP A 237 -20.00 -15.91 -3.03
C ASP A 237 -18.97 -14.93 -2.46
N GLU A 238 -17.98 -14.54 -3.25
CA GLU A 238 -16.98 -13.52 -2.89
C GLU A 238 -17.53 -12.09 -3.03
N GLY A 239 -18.82 -11.91 -3.35
CA GLY A 239 -19.48 -10.60 -3.48
C GLY A 239 -19.07 -9.83 -4.74
N LEU A 240 -18.77 -10.56 -5.81
CA LEU A 240 -18.44 -10.06 -7.15
C LEU A 240 -19.39 -10.58 -8.23
N PRO A 241 -20.74 -10.53 -8.04
CA PRO A 241 -21.70 -11.11 -8.97
C PRO A 241 -21.65 -10.44 -10.36
N ASP A 242 -21.24 -9.18 -10.43
CA ASP A 242 -21.18 -8.38 -11.66
C ASP A 242 -19.81 -8.44 -12.36
N ALA A 243 -18.85 -9.21 -11.81
CA ALA A 243 -17.53 -9.34 -12.42
C ALA A 243 -17.65 -9.98 -13.81
N ARG A 244 -17.13 -9.29 -14.82
CA ARG A 244 -17.20 -9.77 -16.20
C ARG A 244 -16.23 -10.91 -16.43
N LEU A 245 -16.76 -12.11 -16.70
CA LEU A 245 -15.98 -13.32 -16.94
C LEU A 245 -15.82 -13.59 -18.43
N PHE A 246 -14.57 -13.55 -18.90
CA PHE A 246 -14.14 -13.95 -20.24
C PHE A 246 -13.51 -15.34 -20.19
N THR A 247 -13.59 -16.06 -21.30
CA THR A 247 -13.02 -17.41 -21.41
C THR A 247 -12.13 -17.56 -22.62
N ILE A 248 -10.94 -18.11 -22.39
CA ILE A 248 -9.99 -18.50 -23.45
C ILE A 248 -9.71 -19.99 -23.28
N HIS A 249 -10.39 -20.81 -24.07
CA HIS A 249 -10.24 -22.27 -24.01
C HIS A 249 -8.85 -22.72 -24.44
N VAL A 250 -8.48 -23.94 -24.07
CA VAL A 250 -7.23 -24.58 -24.55
C VAL A 250 -7.13 -24.48 -26.07
N THR A 251 -6.05 -23.90 -26.53
CA THR A 251 -5.80 -23.68 -27.96
C THR A 251 -4.30 -23.75 -28.27
N ALA A 252 -3.97 -24.03 -29.53
CA ALA A 252 -2.59 -24.04 -29.97
C ALA A 252 -2.05 -22.60 -30.08
N ILE A 253 -1.07 -22.27 -29.26
CA ILE A 253 -0.35 -21.00 -29.33
C ILE A 253 0.66 -21.07 -30.47
N ARG A 254 0.68 -20.08 -31.35
CA ARG A 254 1.62 -19.98 -32.46
C ARG A 254 2.45 -18.69 -32.31
N ALA A 255 3.75 -18.83 -32.33
CA ALA A 255 4.68 -17.70 -32.16
C ALA A 255 4.28 -16.80 -30.98
N GLY A 256 4.06 -17.37 -29.78
CA GLY A 256 3.71 -16.63 -28.57
C GLY A 256 2.34 -15.95 -28.54
N ARG A 257 1.46 -16.20 -29.53
CA ARG A 257 0.16 -15.52 -29.70
C ARG A 257 -1.01 -16.48 -29.82
N LEU A 258 -2.19 -16.00 -29.45
CA LEU A 258 -3.45 -16.72 -29.63
C LEU A 258 -3.86 -16.74 -31.13
N PRO A 259 -4.52 -17.79 -31.57
CA PRO A 259 -5.10 -17.82 -32.94
C PRO A 259 -6.13 -16.70 -33.14
N VAL A 260 -6.33 -16.34 -34.43
CA VAL A 260 -7.37 -15.38 -34.84
C VAL A 260 -8.74 -15.85 -34.30
N GLY A 261 -9.53 -14.93 -33.78
CA GLY A 261 -10.84 -15.20 -33.20
C GLY A 261 -10.82 -15.62 -31.73
N VAL A 262 -9.69 -16.10 -31.20
CA VAL A 262 -9.58 -16.46 -29.77
C VAL A 262 -9.35 -15.19 -28.95
N GLY A 263 -10.22 -14.97 -27.97
CA GLY A 263 -10.17 -13.76 -27.12
C GLY A 263 -10.76 -12.50 -27.76
N ASP A 264 -11.49 -12.61 -28.88
CA ASP A 264 -12.11 -11.47 -29.57
C ASP A 264 -13.15 -10.75 -28.72
N GLU A 265 -13.88 -11.46 -27.87
CA GLU A 265 -14.83 -10.85 -26.94
C GLU A 265 -14.11 -9.89 -25.98
N LEU A 266 -13.01 -10.33 -25.38
CA LEU A 266 -12.21 -9.52 -24.49
C LEU A 266 -11.59 -8.32 -25.22
N ARG A 267 -11.03 -8.54 -26.43
CA ARG A 267 -10.48 -7.45 -27.25
C ARG A 267 -11.54 -6.41 -27.62
N THR A 268 -12.74 -6.87 -27.97
CA THR A 268 -13.86 -5.97 -28.32
C THR A 268 -14.30 -5.17 -27.10
N TRP A 269 -14.35 -5.78 -25.93
CA TRP A 269 -14.68 -5.08 -24.70
C TRP A 269 -13.65 -4.01 -24.36
N LEU A 270 -12.36 -4.33 -24.40
CA LEU A 270 -11.28 -3.37 -24.16
C LEU A 270 -11.33 -2.19 -25.16
N ARG A 271 -11.60 -2.46 -26.45
CA ARG A 271 -11.76 -1.39 -27.44
C ARG A 271 -12.95 -0.47 -27.13
N ARG A 272 -14.05 -1.01 -26.61
CA ARG A 272 -15.19 -0.18 -26.19
C ARG A 272 -14.85 0.71 -24.99
N LEU A 273 -14.05 0.19 -24.05
CA LEU A 273 -13.59 1.00 -22.91
C LEU A 273 -12.61 2.11 -23.31
N ALA A 274 -11.91 1.95 -24.42
CA ALA A 274 -11.03 2.96 -24.99
C ALA A 274 -11.79 4.18 -25.57
N ASP A 275 -13.08 4.02 -25.89
CA ASP A 275 -13.93 5.13 -26.34
C ASP A 275 -13.96 6.26 -25.30
N PRO A 276 -13.84 7.55 -25.69
CA PRO A 276 -13.73 8.65 -24.76
C PRO A 276 -14.89 8.76 -23.75
N GLU A 277 -16.13 8.52 -24.20
CA GLU A 277 -17.31 8.60 -23.31
C GLU A 277 -17.34 7.41 -22.37
N ALA A 278 -17.13 6.20 -22.88
CA ALA A 278 -17.06 4.98 -22.06
C ALA A 278 -15.92 5.03 -21.05
N ARG A 279 -14.77 5.57 -21.45
CA ARG A 279 -13.59 5.75 -20.59
C ARG A 279 -13.88 6.72 -19.45
N ARG A 280 -14.42 7.89 -19.75
CA ARG A 280 -14.82 8.87 -18.71
C ARG A 280 -15.86 8.29 -17.76
N ALA A 281 -16.92 7.67 -18.29
CA ALA A 281 -17.95 7.03 -17.47
C ALA A 281 -17.34 5.97 -16.54
N HIS A 282 -16.46 5.13 -17.06
CA HIS A 282 -15.77 4.09 -16.28
C HIS A 282 -14.90 4.69 -15.19
N ARG A 283 -14.11 5.73 -15.50
CA ARG A 283 -13.27 6.42 -14.51
C ARG A 283 -14.08 7.13 -13.44
N THR A 284 -15.16 7.80 -13.84
CA THR A 284 -16.06 8.43 -12.88
C THR A 284 -16.67 7.41 -11.92
N GLN A 285 -17.17 6.29 -12.45
CA GLN A 285 -17.73 5.23 -11.62
C GLN A 285 -16.70 4.62 -10.65
N THR A 286 -15.47 4.37 -11.12
CA THR A 286 -14.38 3.86 -10.27
C THR A 286 -13.98 4.89 -9.21
N LEU A 287 -13.93 6.18 -9.58
CA LEU A 287 -13.63 7.27 -8.67
C LEU A 287 -14.70 7.41 -7.60
N GLU A 288 -15.97 7.44 -7.98
CA GLU A 288 -17.11 7.51 -7.05
C GLU A 288 -17.07 6.35 -6.05
N GLY A 289 -16.90 5.12 -6.56
CA GLY A 289 -16.78 3.94 -5.70
C GLY A 289 -15.59 4.01 -4.72
N GLY A 290 -14.45 4.55 -5.16
CA GLY A 290 -13.29 4.75 -4.31
C GLY A 290 -13.49 5.85 -3.28
N LEU A 291 -14.08 6.98 -3.67
CA LEU A 291 -14.37 8.09 -2.76
C LEU A 291 -15.37 7.69 -1.67
N ASP A 292 -16.34 6.84 -1.99
CA ASP A 292 -17.28 6.29 -1.00
C ASP A 292 -16.60 5.42 0.08
N ALA A 293 -15.42 4.87 -0.20
CA ALA A 293 -14.66 4.08 0.76
C ALA A 293 -13.79 4.95 1.69
N VAL A 294 -13.43 6.18 1.28
CA VAL A 294 -12.54 7.07 2.06
C VAL A 294 -13.01 7.30 3.49
N PRO A 295 -14.31 7.55 3.79
CA PRO A 295 -14.76 7.73 5.17
C PRO A 295 -14.51 6.50 6.05
N ASP A 296 -14.72 5.31 5.53
CA ASP A 296 -14.52 4.06 6.26
C ASP A 296 -13.02 3.81 6.54
N ASP A 297 -12.17 4.06 5.53
CA ASP A 297 -10.72 3.90 5.67
C ASP A 297 -10.12 4.93 6.65
N VAL A 298 -10.57 6.17 6.59
CA VAL A 298 -10.18 7.21 7.55
C VAL A 298 -10.75 6.89 8.94
N GLY A 299 -11.95 6.34 9.04
CA GLY A 299 -12.54 5.86 10.28
C GLY A 299 -11.65 4.82 10.97
N GLN A 300 -11.18 3.81 10.24
CA GLN A 300 -10.23 2.82 10.77
C GLN A 300 -8.93 3.46 11.28
N LEU A 301 -8.43 4.49 10.60
CA LEU A 301 -7.24 5.21 11.03
C LEU A 301 -7.50 6.02 12.31
N ILE A 302 -8.66 6.65 12.43
CA ILE A 302 -9.08 7.38 13.64
C ILE A 302 -9.18 6.41 14.83
N ASP A 303 -9.75 5.23 14.64
CA ASP A 303 -9.83 4.19 15.67
C ASP A 303 -8.44 3.75 16.12
N ALA A 304 -7.53 3.50 15.17
CA ALA A 304 -6.15 3.14 15.47
C ALA A 304 -5.39 4.22 16.25
N VAL A 305 -5.63 5.50 15.96
CA VAL A 305 -5.10 6.65 16.74
C VAL A 305 -5.71 6.68 18.14
N GLY A 306 -7.02 6.46 18.24
CA GLY A 306 -7.73 6.37 19.51
C GLY A 306 -7.16 5.29 20.43
N ASP A 307 -6.90 4.11 19.89
CA ASP A 307 -6.30 2.98 20.59
C ASP A 307 -4.88 3.32 21.10
N GLU A 308 -4.06 3.97 20.28
CA GLU A 308 -2.71 4.38 20.71
C GLU A 308 -2.78 5.42 21.82
N LEU A 309 -3.67 6.41 21.71
CA LEU A 309 -3.88 7.39 22.77
C LEU A 309 -4.34 6.76 24.08
N HIS A 310 -5.20 5.73 24.03
CA HIS A 310 -5.59 4.97 25.20
C HIS A 310 -4.41 4.22 25.82
N GLN A 311 -3.56 3.62 25.03
CA GLN A 311 -2.34 2.93 25.49
C GLN A 311 -1.36 3.92 26.14
N VAL A 312 -1.15 5.09 25.53
CA VAL A 312 -0.31 6.15 26.10
C VAL A 312 -0.83 6.61 27.47
N ARG A 313 -2.15 6.87 27.58
CA ARG A 313 -2.76 7.27 28.87
C ARG A 313 -2.61 6.20 29.95
N ARG A 314 -2.78 4.94 29.61
CA ARG A 314 -2.55 3.83 30.55
C ARG A 314 -1.12 3.79 31.03
N LEU A 315 -0.16 3.91 30.12
CA LEU A 315 1.26 3.96 30.47
C LEU A 315 1.60 5.15 31.36
N GLN A 316 0.97 6.32 31.14
CA GLN A 316 1.13 7.49 32.02
C GLN A 316 0.63 7.19 33.43
N VAL A 317 -0.57 6.61 33.57
CA VAL A 317 -1.12 6.22 34.87
C VAL A 317 -0.22 5.18 35.56
N ASP A 318 0.29 4.18 34.84
CA ASP A 318 1.18 3.16 35.40
C ASP A 318 2.52 3.78 35.89
N VAL A 319 3.03 4.76 35.15
CA VAL A 319 4.23 5.51 35.55
C VAL A 319 3.96 6.34 36.80
N ASP A 320 2.85 7.10 36.84
CA ASP A 320 2.48 7.93 38.00
C ASP A 320 2.33 7.07 39.27
N HIS A 321 1.61 5.93 39.16
CA HIS A 321 1.49 4.98 40.28
C HIS A 321 2.83 4.40 40.75
N ALA A 322 3.75 4.14 39.81
CA ALA A 322 5.08 3.64 40.18
C ALA A 322 5.90 4.69 40.90
N TYR A 323 5.78 5.96 40.52
CA TYR A 323 6.45 7.07 41.22
C TYR A 323 5.84 7.35 42.58
N ASP A 324 4.49 7.40 42.68
CA ASP A 324 3.79 7.59 43.96
C ASP A 324 4.15 6.47 44.98
N GLY A 325 4.15 5.21 44.52
CA GLY A 325 4.56 4.08 45.35
C GLY A 325 6.02 4.13 45.81
N ALA A 326 6.92 4.62 44.95
CA ALA A 326 8.33 4.80 45.31
C ALA A 326 8.52 5.96 46.31
N GLU A 327 7.74 7.04 46.18
CA GLU A 327 7.74 8.17 47.12
C GLU A 327 7.23 7.75 48.51
N GLU A 328 6.12 6.98 48.56
CA GLU A 328 5.59 6.43 49.80
C GLU A 328 6.58 5.47 50.48
N GLU A 329 7.22 4.57 49.75
CA GLU A 329 8.23 3.64 50.28
C GLU A 329 9.45 4.39 50.81
N PHE A 330 9.89 5.46 50.13
CA PHE A 330 10.97 6.30 50.53
C PHE A 330 10.64 7.11 51.81
N ALA A 331 9.46 7.70 51.87
CA ALA A 331 8.97 8.43 53.05
C ALA A 331 8.88 7.53 54.28
N ALA A 332 8.32 6.33 54.13
CA ALA A 332 8.25 5.34 55.19
C ALA A 332 9.65 4.93 55.70
N SER A 333 10.62 4.78 54.78
CA SER A 333 12.01 4.44 55.15
C SER A 333 12.73 5.56 55.94
N LEU A 334 12.37 6.83 55.66
CA LEU A 334 12.88 7.98 56.41
C LEU A 334 12.27 8.06 57.82
N ASP A 335 10.97 7.79 57.96
CA ASP A 335 10.26 7.79 59.25
C ASP A 335 10.73 6.66 60.19
N GLU A 336 11.14 5.52 59.65
CA GLU A 336 11.72 4.39 60.38
C GLU A 336 13.16 4.64 60.84
N GLY A 337 13.74 5.81 60.54
CA GLY A 337 15.08 6.22 61.03
C GLY A 337 16.22 5.39 60.42
N MET A 338 16.01 4.77 59.28
CA MET A 338 17.08 4.08 58.59
C MET A 338 18.11 5.08 58.05
N PRO A 339 19.40 4.94 58.39
CA PRO A 339 20.42 5.82 57.87
C PRO A 339 20.50 5.65 56.35
N LEU A 340 20.60 6.77 55.64
CA LEU A 340 20.83 6.87 54.19
C LEU A 340 22.19 6.24 53.80
N ARG A 341 22.39 4.96 54.08
CA ARG A 341 23.60 4.21 53.70
C ARG A 341 23.28 3.26 52.56
N GLY A 342 24.04 3.47 51.49
CA GLY A 342 24.31 2.54 50.38
C GLY A 342 23.15 1.71 49.84
N GLU A 343 22.37 1.05 50.69
CA GLU A 343 21.26 0.18 50.27
C GLU A 343 20.08 0.94 49.65
N VAL A 344 19.79 2.15 50.05
CA VAL A 344 18.70 2.97 49.47
C VAL A 344 19.13 3.49 48.10
N VAL A 345 20.38 3.91 47.97
CA VAL A 345 20.94 4.32 46.66
C VAL A 345 21.02 3.11 45.72
N ASP A 346 21.44 1.93 46.20
CA ASP A 346 21.48 0.69 45.45
C ASP A 346 20.06 0.17 45.06
N ARG A 347 19.05 0.46 45.90
CA ARG A 347 17.67 0.09 45.61
C ARG A 347 17.04 1.08 44.65
N TRP A 348 17.37 2.38 44.76
CA TRP A 348 17.00 3.40 43.79
C TRP A 348 17.67 3.16 42.44
N ASP A 349 18.95 2.86 42.36
CA ASP A 349 19.66 2.50 41.13
C ASP A 349 19.11 1.21 40.50
N ARG A 350 18.66 0.23 41.28
CA ARG A 350 18.00 -0.96 40.81
C ARG A 350 16.57 -0.67 40.28
N PHE A 351 15.85 0.24 40.93
CA PHE A 351 14.52 0.68 40.49
C PHE A 351 14.63 1.48 39.20
N VAL A 352 15.48 2.48 39.12
CA VAL A 352 15.72 3.30 37.94
C VAL A 352 16.43 2.50 36.85
N GLY A 353 17.39 1.68 37.17
CA GLY A 353 18.12 0.84 36.19
C GLY A 353 17.40 -0.42 35.76
N GLY A 354 16.42 -0.90 36.53
CA GLY A 354 15.62 -2.09 36.26
C GLY A 354 14.28 -1.83 35.60
N SER A 355 13.85 -0.58 35.51
CA SER A 355 12.56 -0.23 34.94
C SER A 355 12.55 -0.56 33.44
N ARG A 356 11.52 -1.25 32.98
CA ARG A 356 11.27 -1.53 31.56
C ARG A 356 11.29 -0.25 30.69
N VAL A 357 10.98 0.89 31.29
CA VAL A 357 10.97 2.21 30.65
C VAL A 357 12.39 2.64 30.24
N LEU A 358 13.41 2.41 31.07
CA LEU A 358 14.80 2.74 30.71
C LEU A 358 15.35 1.78 29.63
N LYS A 359 14.98 0.50 29.65
CA LYS A 359 15.35 -0.45 28.59
C LYS A 359 14.69 -0.11 27.24
N LEU A 360 13.49 0.45 27.27
CA LEU A 360 12.82 0.98 26.07
C LEU A 360 13.51 2.24 25.53
N THR A 361 14.07 3.09 26.42
CA THR A 361 14.81 4.30 26.00
C THR A 361 16.22 4.00 25.48
N GLU A 362 16.85 2.90 25.87
CA GLU A 362 18.14 2.46 25.30
C GLU A 362 17.98 1.92 23.85
N ALA A 363 16.82 1.37 23.52
CA ALA A 363 16.49 0.91 22.17
C ALA A 363 15.93 2.01 21.25
N ALA A 364 15.54 3.17 21.81
CA ALA A 364 14.97 4.27 21.07
C ALA A 364 16.04 5.14 20.41
N THR A 365 15.82 5.50 19.15
CA THR A 365 16.64 6.44 18.39
C THR A 365 16.70 7.82 19.07
N GLY A 366 17.75 8.62 18.79
CA GLY A 366 18.03 9.90 19.47
C GLY A 366 16.87 10.91 19.54
N GLN A 367 15.88 10.80 18.65
CA GLN A 367 14.68 11.65 18.64
C GLN A 367 13.69 11.29 19.77
N ALA A 368 13.51 10.01 20.08
CA ALA A 368 12.67 9.59 21.20
C ALA A 368 13.25 10.00 22.56
N ARG A 369 14.59 9.97 22.68
CA ARG A 369 15.30 10.49 23.87
C ARG A 369 15.13 12.00 24.04
N ALA A 370 15.12 12.76 22.95
CA ALA A 370 14.90 14.21 22.99
C ALA A 370 13.45 14.54 23.36
N TRP A 371 12.50 13.75 22.88
CA TRP A 371 11.07 13.89 23.17
C TRP A 371 10.73 13.54 24.62
N ILE A 372 11.24 12.42 25.14
CA ILE A 372 11.07 12.02 26.56
C ILE A 372 11.72 13.05 27.48
N ARG A 373 12.92 13.58 27.16
CA ARG A 373 13.52 14.69 27.93
C ARG A 373 12.68 15.96 27.86
N GLY A 374 12.06 16.27 26.72
CA GLY A 374 11.17 17.41 26.56
C GLY A 374 9.90 17.27 27.41
N LEU A 375 9.32 16.06 27.48
CA LEU A 375 8.17 15.74 28.33
C LEU A 375 8.50 15.86 29.82
N LEU A 376 9.62 15.31 30.25
CA LEU A 376 10.10 15.38 31.63
C LEU A 376 10.49 16.81 32.02
N ALA A 377 11.01 17.63 31.09
CA ALA A 377 11.29 19.03 31.30
C ALA A 377 10.02 19.87 31.44
N ASN A 378 8.98 19.60 30.64
CA ASN A 378 7.68 20.26 30.69
C ASN A 378 6.86 19.85 31.92
N ALA A 379 7.09 18.65 32.45
CA ALA A 379 6.50 18.19 33.73
C ALA A 379 7.23 18.73 34.97
N GLY A 380 8.28 19.54 34.79
CA GLY A 380 9.05 20.12 35.90
C GLY A 380 10.06 19.16 36.55
N LEU A 381 10.11 17.90 36.11
CA LEU A 381 10.89 16.83 36.74
C LEU A 381 12.41 16.94 36.51
N ILE A 382 12.88 17.58 35.43
CA ILE A 382 14.33 17.75 35.15
C ILE A 382 14.93 18.98 35.87
N GLY A 383 14.10 19.90 36.37
CA GLY A 383 14.57 21.10 37.10
C GLY A 383 15.01 20.81 38.52
N GLU A 384 14.42 19.82 39.16
CA GLU A 384 14.71 19.47 40.58
C GLU A 384 15.89 18.48 40.70
N GLU A 385 16.15 17.65 39.71
CA GLU A 385 17.26 16.68 39.70
C GLU A 385 18.63 17.37 39.94
N ARG A 386 18.88 18.52 39.33
CA ARG A 386 20.11 19.30 39.56
C ARG A 386 20.19 19.94 40.97
N ARG A 387 19.05 20.25 41.58
CA ARG A 387 19.03 20.76 42.97
C ARG A 387 19.25 19.62 43.95
N LEU A 388 18.66 18.45 43.73
CA LEU A 388 18.88 17.27 44.56
C LEU A 388 20.30 16.72 44.43
N GLU A 389 20.87 16.61 43.22
CA GLU A 389 22.28 16.24 43.04
C GLU A 389 23.25 17.20 43.74
N GLN A 390 22.97 18.50 43.71
CA GLN A 390 23.78 19.50 44.39
C GLN A 390 23.65 19.41 45.92
N GLN A 391 22.43 19.18 46.44
CA GLN A 391 22.18 19.01 47.86
C GLN A 391 22.79 17.71 48.41
N VAL A 392 22.70 16.61 47.68
CA VAL A 392 23.31 15.32 48.06
C VAL A 392 24.84 15.40 47.99
N ARG A 393 25.43 16.10 47.02
CA ARG A 393 26.88 16.31 46.94
C ARG A 393 27.41 17.17 48.11
N VAL A 394 26.65 18.16 48.55
CA VAL A 394 27.03 19.00 49.69
C VAL A 394 26.94 18.19 51.01
N ALA A 395 25.87 17.40 51.18
CA ALA A 395 25.71 16.57 52.39
C ALA A 395 26.79 15.47 52.50
N VAL A 396 27.19 14.83 51.37
CA VAL A 396 28.27 13.82 51.32
C VAL A 396 29.67 14.45 51.52
N ALA A 397 29.84 15.74 51.18
CA ALA A 397 31.11 16.43 51.37
C ALA A 397 31.32 16.82 52.87
N ASP A 398 30.25 17.19 53.57
CA ASP A 398 30.29 17.53 54.99
C ASP A 398 30.54 16.31 55.90
N ASP A 399 30.05 15.11 55.53
CA ASP A 399 30.24 13.88 56.32
C ASP A 399 31.66 13.26 56.16
N ARG A 400 32.50 13.78 55.25
CA ARG A 400 33.90 13.41 55.08
C ARG A 400 34.91 14.25 55.86
N MET A 401 34.41 15.30 56.50
CA MET A 401 35.26 16.23 57.31
C MET A 401 34.97 16.13 58.80
N ALA A 402 34.10 15.27 59.27
CA ALA A 402 33.87 14.87 60.64
C ALA A 402 34.38 13.43 60.86
#